data_054fe96e242f9fe5801d978cca656b3b
#
_entry.id   054fe96e242f9fe5801d978cca656b3b
#
_cell.length_a   1.000
_cell.length_b   1.000
_cell.length_c   1.000
_cell.angle_alpha   90.00
_cell.angle_beta   90.00
_cell.angle_gamma   90.00
#
_symmetry.space_group_name_H-M   'P 1'
#
loop_
_entity.id
_entity.type
_entity.pdbx_description
1 polymer ?
#
loop_
_entity_poly.entity_id
_entity_poly.type
_entity_poly.pdbx_seq_one_letter_code
_entity_poly.pdbx_strand_id
1 'polypeptide(L)'
;VLFMVLGNIIEKYTPSKETKDLSEYYGLTSDTDVALICNNEVIDTKGKLVNGEVYLSYETVRNYLNARFYWDPNENILRYTTANDLISVNAESSDYTVNKDTQSFGQTIVKADASTAYIAIDFVKQYSDFQYNYYTDPNRVVLTNAWGDYTIASAKQKTEIRYQGGII
;
A
#
# COMPACT_ATOMS: atom_id res chain seq x y z
N VAL A 1 6.49 -44.95 10.10
CA VAL A 1 6.73 -44.22 8.87
C VAL A 1 5.61 -43.27 8.60
N LEU A 2 4.40 -43.77 8.55
CA LEU A 2 3.25 -42.92 8.37
C LEU A 2 3.19 -41.87 9.49
N PHE A 3 3.43 -42.30 10.69
CA PHE A 3 3.43 -41.43 11.83
C PHE A 3 4.52 -40.37 11.70
N MET A 4 5.68 -40.78 11.24
CA MET A 4 6.77 -39.84 11.03
C MET A 4 6.40 -38.82 9.98
N VAL A 5 5.78 -39.24 8.92
CA VAL A 5 5.32 -38.33 7.88
C VAL A 5 4.29 -37.36 8.45
N LEU A 6 3.38 -37.84 9.24
CA LEU A 6 2.38 -37.01 9.86
C LEU A 6 3.04 -35.99 10.81
N GLY A 7 4.03 -36.46 11.57
CA GLY A 7 4.75 -35.58 12.46
C GLY A 7 5.44 -34.47 11.70
N ASN A 8 6.08 -34.80 10.60
CA ASN A 8 6.73 -33.79 9.78
C ASN A 8 5.74 -32.80 9.20
N ILE A 9 4.61 -33.30 8.77
CA ILE A 9 3.57 -32.43 8.25
C ILE A 9 3.07 -31.49 9.33
N ILE A 10 2.85 -32.01 10.52
CA ILE A 10 2.39 -31.18 11.63
C ILE A 10 3.42 -30.11 11.94
N GLU A 11 4.70 -30.46 11.94
CA GLU A 11 5.73 -29.47 12.19
C GLU A 11 5.70 -28.34 11.16
N LYS A 12 5.46 -28.69 9.91
CA LYS A 12 5.42 -27.68 8.86
C LYS A 12 4.30 -26.70 9.05
N TYR A 13 3.25 -27.09 9.72
CA TYR A 13 2.07 -26.26 9.86
C TYR A 13 1.93 -25.61 11.23
N THR A 14 3.00 -25.57 12.01
CA THR A 14 2.93 -24.84 13.28
C THR A 14 2.78 -23.35 12.98
N PRO A 15 1.87 -22.68 13.68
CA PRO A 15 1.60 -21.26 13.39
C PRO A 15 2.82 -20.36 13.46
N SER A 16 3.67 -20.55 14.45
CA SER A 16 4.85 -19.68 14.58
C SER A 16 5.81 -19.86 13.42
N LYS A 17 5.95 -21.06 12.92
CA LYS A 17 6.83 -21.35 11.82
C LYS A 17 6.29 -20.76 10.52
N GLU A 18 5.00 -20.87 10.32
CA GLU A 18 4.35 -20.31 9.15
C GLU A 18 4.46 -18.80 9.14
N THR A 19 4.23 -18.16 10.27
CA THR A 19 4.33 -16.71 10.37
C THR A 19 5.75 -16.25 10.05
N LYS A 20 6.74 -16.98 10.54
CA LYS A 20 8.13 -16.63 10.28
C LYS A 20 8.45 -16.77 8.79
N ASP A 21 7.97 -17.85 8.17
CA ASP A 21 8.18 -18.06 6.75
C ASP A 21 7.50 -16.98 5.92
N LEU A 22 6.32 -16.55 6.32
CA LEU A 22 5.61 -15.49 5.61
C LEU A 22 6.34 -14.17 5.71
N SER A 23 6.91 -13.86 6.86
CA SER A 23 7.71 -12.65 7.00
C SER A 23 8.91 -12.65 6.07
N GLU A 24 9.58 -13.78 5.95
CA GLU A 24 10.68 -13.93 5.02
C GLU A 24 10.19 -13.81 3.58
N TYR A 25 9.08 -14.43 3.27
CA TYR A 25 8.51 -14.37 1.93
C TYR A 25 8.22 -12.95 1.51
N TYR A 26 7.69 -12.15 2.42
CA TYR A 26 7.39 -10.76 2.12
C TYR A 26 8.59 -9.83 2.27
N GLY A 27 9.71 -10.33 2.74
CA GLY A 27 10.90 -9.50 2.89
C GLY A 27 10.83 -8.48 4.01
N LEU A 28 10.08 -8.80 5.05
CA LEU A 28 9.92 -7.88 6.19
C LEU A 28 11.13 -7.99 7.10
N THR A 29 11.70 -6.85 7.47
CA THR A 29 12.91 -6.80 8.27
C THR A 29 12.70 -6.18 9.65
N SER A 30 11.53 -5.63 9.91
CA SER A 30 11.22 -5.06 11.23
C SER A 30 9.74 -5.22 11.52
N ASP A 31 9.38 -5.02 12.81
CA ASP A 31 7.99 -5.13 13.24
C ASP A 31 7.10 -4.03 12.67
N THR A 32 7.72 -2.95 12.18
CA THR A 32 6.96 -1.84 11.62
C THR A 32 6.87 -1.90 10.11
N ASP A 33 7.55 -2.85 9.47
CA ASP A 33 7.41 -3.03 8.03
C ASP A 33 6.05 -3.64 7.71
N VAL A 34 5.45 -3.19 6.64
CA VAL A 34 4.16 -3.68 6.18
C VAL A 34 4.32 -4.15 4.74
N ALA A 35 4.03 -5.41 4.50
CA ALA A 35 4.05 -5.95 3.14
C ALA A 35 2.89 -5.36 2.36
N LEU A 36 3.11 -5.07 1.09
CA LEU A 36 2.09 -4.49 0.24
C LEU A 36 1.77 -5.46 -0.90
N ILE A 37 0.50 -5.76 -1.03
CA ILE A 37 0.00 -6.62 -2.09
C ILE A 37 -0.99 -5.77 -2.87
N CYS A 38 -0.64 -5.47 -4.11
CA CYS A 38 -1.45 -4.59 -4.93
C CYS A 38 -1.96 -5.37 -6.13
N ASN A 39 -3.29 -5.45 -6.24
CA ASN A 39 -3.95 -6.17 -7.33
C ASN A 39 -3.43 -7.60 -7.47
N ASN A 40 -3.33 -8.28 -6.33
CA ASN A 40 -2.91 -9.68 -6.22
C ASN A 40 -1.43 -9.93 -6.45
N GLU A 41 -0.61 -8.90 -6.48
CA GLU A 41 0.83 -9.04 -6.62
C GLU A 41 1.54 -8.40 -5.43
N VAL A 42 2.53 -9.10 -4.90
CA VAL A 42 3.39 -8.54 -3.84
C VAL A 42 4.33 -7.55 -4.52
N ILE A 43 4.34 -6.32 -4.04
CA ILE A 43 5.21 -5.31 -4.62
C ILE A 43 6.48 -5.14 -3.81
N ASP A 44 7.53 -4.64 -4.45
CA ASP A 44 8.85 -4.56 -3.82
C ASP A 44 8.93 -3.57 -2.68
N THR A 45 8.18 -2.48 -2.74
CA THR A 45 8.21 -1.48 -1.69
C THR A 45 7.39 -1.94 -0.49
N LYS A 46 7.73 -1.43 0.68
CA LYS A 46 7.04 -1.77 1.90
C LYS A 46 6.40 -0.52 2.48
N GLY A 47 5.29 -0.71 3.17
CA GLY A 47 4.72 0.36 3.97
C GLY A 47 5.35 0.38 5.35
N LYS A 48 4.96 1.33 6.15
CA LYS A 48 5.40 1.44 7.54
C LYS A 48 4.22 1.59 8.45
N LEU A 49 4.35 1.01 9.63
CA LEU A 49 3.34 1.15 10.68
C LEU A 49 3.86 2.18 11.67
N VAL A 50 3.12 3.26 11.86
CA VAL A 50 3.49 4.32 12.79
C VAL A 50 2.29 4.59 13.68
N ASN A 51 2.46 4.35 14.98
CA ASN A 51 1.37 4.54 15.96
C ASN A 51 0.09 3.79 15.57
N GLY A 52 0.25 2.59 15.01
CA GLY A 52 -0.90 1.78 14.64
C GLY A 52 -1.51 2.12 13.30
N GLU A 53 -0.97 3.09 12.60
CA GLU A 53 -1.49 3.50 11.30
C GLU A 53 -0.53 3.13 10.19
N VAL A 54 -1.06 2.78 9.03
CA VAL A 54 -0.26 2.39 7.87
C VAL A 54 0.11 3.61 7.06
N TYR A 55 1.39 3.72 6.71
CA TYR A 55 1.91 4.76 5.84
C TYR A 55 2.54 4.11 4.62
N LEU A 56 2.31 4.69 3.46
CA LEU A 56 2.86 4.20 2.20
C LEU A 56 3.92 5.16 1.68
N SER A 57 4.98 4.62 1.08
CA SER A 57 5.99 5.49 0.49
C SER A 57 5.39 6.28 -0.66
N TYR A 58 5.94 7.45 -0.90
CA TYR A 58 5.49 8.29 -2.01
C TYR A 58 5.57 7.55 -3.35
N GLU A 59 6.64 6.77 -3.55
CA GLU A 59 6.81 6.01 -4.79
C GLU A 59 5.71 4.99 -4.97
N THR A 60 5.29 4.34 -3.89
CA THR A 60 4.17 3.39 -3.95
C THR A 60 2.89 4.10 -4.35
N VAL A 61 2.62 5.24 -3.73
CA VAL A 61 1.41 6.00 -4.04
C VAL A 61 1.42 6.42 -5.50
N ARG A 62 2.52 7.01 -5.95
CA ARG A 62 2.62 7.50 -7.32
C ARG A 62 2.52 6.39 -8.35
N ASN A 63 3.17 5.26 -8.10
CA ASN A 63 3.28 4.21 -9.10
C ASN A 63 2.08 3.27 -9.13
N TYR A 64 1.37 3.11 -8.02
CA TYR A 64 0.33 2.10 -7.93
C TYR A 64 -1.06 2.64 -7.62
N LEU A 65 -1.16 3.82 -7.02
CA LEU A 65 -2.46 4.30 -6.55
C LEU A 65 -2.90 5.61 -7.19
N ASN A 66 -2.05 6.62 -7.18
CA ASN A 66 -2.48 7.94 -7.65
C ASN A 66 -1.26 8.78 -8.04
N ALA A 67 -1.03 8.91 -9.32
CA ALA A 67 0.13 9.62 -9.84
C ALA A 67 0.04 11.14 -9.71
N ARG A 68 -1.10 11.66 -9.23
CA ARG A 68 -1.27 13.10 -9.07
C ARG A 68 -0.65 13.63 -7.78
N PHE A 69 -0.32 12.75 -6.84
CA PHE A 69 0.40 13.19 -5.67
C PHE A 69 1.83 13.57 -6.06
N TYR A 70 2.31 14.67 -5.54
CA TYR A 70 3.67 15.13 -5.78
C TYR A 70 4.34 15.48 -4.46
N TRP A 71 5.49 14.89 -4.21
CA TRP A 71 6.29 15.17 -3.03
C TRP A 71 7.46 16.08 -3.43
N ASP A 72 7.57 17.20 -2.76
CA ASP A 72 8.67 18.14 -2.98
C ASP A 72 9.71 17.96 -1.88
N PRO A 73 10.84 17.30 -2.17
CA PRO A 73 11.85 17.03 -1.14
C PRO A 73 12.61 18.27 -0.71
N ASN A 74 12.58 19.32 -1.48
CA ASN A 74 13.27 20.57 -1.13
C ASN A 74 12.50 21.37 -0.10
N GLU A 75 11.19 21.37 -0.20
CA GLU A 75 10.35 22.12 0.72
C GLU A 75 9.65 21.21 1.73
N ASN A 76 9.76 19.90 1.58
CA ASN A 76 9.08 18.91 2.41
C ASN A 76 7.57 19.13 2.44
N ILE A 77 7.01 19.28 1.25
CA ILE A 77 5.58 19.50 1.07
C ILE A 77 5.03 18.46 0.11
N LEU A 78 3.92 17.86 0.49
CA LEU A 78 3.15 17.00 -0.41
C LEU A 78 2.07 17.84 -1.06
N ARG A 79 1.94 17.75 -2.37
CA ARG A 79 0.92 18.47 -3.11
C ARG A 79 0.04 17.54 -3.91
N TYR A 80 -1.22 17.90 -4.01
CA TYR A 80 -2.17 17.18 -4.84
C TYR A 80 -3.06 18.19 -5.52
N THR A 81 -3.19 18.05 -6.84
CA THR A 81 -3.95 19.03 -7.61
C THR A 81 -5.12 18.34 -8.28
N THR A 82 -6.31 18.89 -8.09
CA THR A 82 -7.50 18.49 -8.81
C THR A 82 -7.82 19.58 -9.84
N ALA A 83 -8.91 19.39 -10.57
CA ALA A 83 -9.32 20.40 -11.54
C ALA A 83 -9.60 21.76 -10.90
N ASN A 84 -10.06 21.77 -9.66
CA ASN A 84 -10.50 22.99 -9.00
C ASN A 84 -9.68 23.37 -7.76
N ASP A 85 -8.94 22.42 -7.20
CA ASP A 85 -8.30 22.63 -5.90
C ASP A 85 -6.83 22.28 -5.90
N LEU A 86 -6.08 23.00 -5.08
CA LEU A 86 -4.70 22.69 -4.77
C LEU A 86 -4.62 22.29 -3.29
N ILE A 87 -4.22 21.05 -3.04
CA ILE A 87 -4.08 20.55 -1.70
C ILE A 87 -2.60 20.52 -1.34
N SER A 88 -2.25 21.01 -0.16
CA SER A 88 -0.86 21.05 0.31
C SER A 88 -0.77 20.53 1.73
N VAL A 89 0.26 19.72 1.99
CA VAL A 89 0.50 19.13 3.30
C VAL A 89 1.97 19.29 3.62
N ASN A 90 2.27 19.98 4.72
CA ASN A 90 3.66 20.05 5.20
C ASN A 90 4.01 18.74 5.89
N ALA A 91 5.26 18.33 5.78
CA ALA A 91 5.73 17.15 6.49
C ALA A 91 5.50 17.31 7.98
N GLU A 92 5.18 16.21 8.64
CA GLU A 92 4.97 16.12 10.09
C GLU A 92 3.75 16.90 10.59
N SER A 93 2.85 17.31 9.71
CA SER A 93 1.64 18.04 10.11
C SER A 93 0.42 17.13 10.07
N SER A 94 -0.52 17.37 10.97
CA SER A 94 -1.82 16.69 10.96
C SER A 94 -2.87 17.53 10.24
N ASP A 95 -2.49 18.71 9.76
CA ASP A 95 -3.39 19.59 9.01
C ASP A 95 -2.93 19.67 7.57
N TYR A 96 -3.87 20.00 6.70
CA TYR A 96 -3.58 20.22 5.29
C TYR A 96 -4.42 21.40 4.81
N THR A 97 -4.04 21.99 3.68
CA THR A 97 -4.82 23.09 3.11
C THR A 97 -5.46 22.66 1.80
N VAL A 98 -6.68 23.12 1.61
CA VAL A 98 -7.38 23.00 0.33
C VAL A 98 -7.48 24.44 -0.16
N ASN A 99 -6.73 24.73 -1.21
CA ASN A 99 -6.50 26.11 -1.64
C ASN A 99 -5.84 26.87 -0.50
N LYS A 100 -6.56 27.70 0.23
CA LYS A 100 -6.01 28.43 1.37
C LYS A 100 -6.70 28.07 2.68
N ASP A 101 -7.67 27.19 2.62
CA ASP A 101 -8.44 26.81 3.81
C ASP A 101 -7.78 25.61 4.50
N THR A 102 -7.56 25.75 5.80
CA THR A 102 -6.94 24.68 6.58
C THR A 102 -7.97 23.66 7.01
N GLN A 103 -7.62 22.39 6.82
CA GLN A 103 -8.44 21.27 7.24
C GLN A 103 -7.63 20.40 8.19
N SER A 104 -8.27 19.77 9.13
CA SER A 104 -7.60 18.86 10.06
C SER A 104 -7.87 17.42 9.64
N PHE A 105 -6.79 16.61 9.63
CA PHE A 105 -6.93 15.18 9.33
C PHE A 105 -6.96 14.34 10.61
N GLY A 106 -6.44 14.88 11.70
CA GLY A 106 -6.49 14.20 12.98
C GLY A 106 -5.28 13.33 13.29
N GLN A 107 -4.38 13.16 12.36
CA GLN A 107 -3.13 12.44 12.58
C GLN A 107 -2.11 12.95 11.57
N THR A 108 -0.83 12.68 11.83
CA THR A 108 0.22 13.10 10.91
C THR A 108 -0.04 12.52 9.53
N ILE A 109 -0.06 13.36 8.53
CA ILE A 109 -0.37 12.94 7.16
C ILE A 109 0.87 12.45 6.44
N VAL A 110 1.97 13.19 6.53
CA VAL A 110 3.20 12.88 5.81
C VAL A 110 4.37 12.86 6.78
N LYS A 111 5.20 11.82 6.67
CA LYS A 111 6.45 11.73 7.40
C LYS A 111 7.58 11.73 6.39
N ALA A 112 8.47 12.72 6.50
CA ALA A 112 9.64 12.79 5.63
C ALA A 112 10.68 11.78 6.11
N ASP A 113 11.34 11.12 5.17
CA ASP A 113 12.35 10.12 5.47
C ASP A 113 13.46 10.20 4.41
N ALA A 114 14.56 10.83 4.78
CA ALA A 114 15.69 11.05 3.89
C ALA A 114 15.22 11.75 2.61
N SER A 115 15.30 11.09 1.46
CA SER A 115 14.94 11.69 0.19
C SER A 115 13.50 11.38 -0.22
N THR A 116 12.75 10.67 0.60
CA THR A 116 11.39 10.30 0.26
C THR A 116 10.43 10.68 1.38
N ALA A 117 9.19 10.25 1.26
CA ALA A 117 8.19 10.53 2.27
C ALA A 117 7.25 9.33 2.38
N TYR A 118 6.62 9.21 3.54
CA TYR A 118 5.58 8.22 3.79
C TYR A 118 4.29 8.96 4.04
N ILE A 119 3.22 8.51 3.41
CA ILE A 119 1.93 9.20 3.44
C ILE A 119 0.89 8.28 4.08
N ALA A 120 0.09 8.81 4.98
CA ALA A 120 -0.96 8.04 5.62
C ALA A 120 -1.89 7.45 4.57
N ILE A 121 -2.13 6.15 4.65
CA ILE A 121 -2.92 5.46 3.64
C ILE A 121 -4.34 6.02 3.54
N ASP A 122 -4.91 6.42 4.67
CA ASP A 122 -6.27 6.97 4.67
C ASP A 122 -6.34 8.35 4.01
N PHE A 123 -5.26 9.12 4.07
CA PHE A 123 -5.22 10.39 3.37
C PHE A 123 -5.15 10.16 1.85
N VAL A 124 -4.36 9.19 1.42
CA VAL A 124 -4.29 8.84 0.00
C VAL A 124 -5.66 8.34 -0.47
N LYS A 125 -6.33 7.55 0.35
CA LYS A 125 -7.63 7.00 0.02
C LYS A 125 -8.69 8.09 -0.14
N GLN A 126 -8.55 9.18 0.60
CA GLN A 126 -9.49 10.28 0.53
C GLN A 126 -9.57 10.89 -0.88
N TYR A 127 -8.48 10.81 -1.64
CA TYR A 127 -8.39 11.42 -2.98
C TYR A 127 -8.20 10.38 -4.08
N SER A 128 -8.30 9.10 -3.75
CA SER A 128 -7.98 8.03 -4.69
C SER A 128 -9.08 6.99 -4.68
N ASP A 129 -9.16 6.23 -5.76
CA ASP A 129 -10.20 5.21 -5.90
C ASP A 129 -9.56 3.84 -5.70
N PHE A 130 -9.44 3.43 -4.45
CA PHE A 130 -8.93 2.10 -4.13
C PHE A 130 -9.55 1.63 -2.82
N GLN A 131 -9.47 0.31 -2.60
CA GLN A 131 -9.88 -0.31 -1.35
C GLN A 131 -8.67 -1.01 -0.76
N TYR A 132 -8.64 -1.16 0.56
CA TYR A 132 -7.56 -1.90 1.19
C TYR A 132 -8.06 -2.62 2.42
N ASN A 133 -7.33 -3.68 2.78
CA ASN A 133 -7.54 -4.40 4.02
C ASN A 133 -6.18 -4.59 4.67
N TYR A 134 -6.13 -4.38 5.98
CA TYR A 134 -4.92 -4.54 6.76
C TYR A 134 -5.00 -5.81 7.58
N TYR A 135 -3.94 -6.60 7.55
CA TYR A 135 -3.83 -7.83 8.31
C TYR A 135 -2.54 -7.85 9.10
N THR A 136 -2.55 -8.59 10.19
CA THR A 136 -1.36 -8.76 11.02
C THR A 136 -0.82 -10.18 10.90
N ASP A 137 0.35 -10.41 11.48
CA ASP A 137 1.03 -11.71 11.56
C ASP A 137 1.27 -12.36 10.21
N PRO A 138 2.05 -11.80 9.33
CA PRO A 138 2.79 -10.54 9.43
C PRO A 138 1.96 -9.34 8.99
N ASN A 139 2.42 -8.15 9.33
CA ASN A 139 1.75 -6.92 8.90
C ASN A 139 1.73 -6.85 7.38
N ARG A 140 0.54 -6.73 6.82
CA ARG A 140 0.39 -6.61 5.38
C ARG A 140 -0.88 -5.88 5.03
N VAL A 141 -0.86 -5.22 3.90
CA VAL A 141 -2.02 -4.51 3.37
C VAL A 141 -2.29 -5.05 1.97
N VAL A 142 -3.53 -5.40 1.73
CA VAL A 142 -3.99 -5.84 0.42
C VAL A 142 -4.75 -4.67 -0.20
N LEU A 143 -4.24 -4.20 -1.32
CA LEU A 143 -4.77 -3.04 -2.04
C LEU A 143 -5.39 -3.47 -3.36
N THR A 144 -6.54 -2.88 -3.68
CA THR A 144 -7.16 -3.07 -4.98
C THR A 144 -7.67 -1.73 -5.45
N ASN A 145 -7.16 -1.22 -6.54
CA ASN A 145 -7.63 0.05 -7.06
C ASN A 145 -8.54 -0.17 -8.26
N ALA A 146 -9.28 0.87 -8.64
CA ALA A 146 -10.24 0.75 -9.72
C ALA A 146 -9.57 0.39 -11.04
N TRP A 147 -8.40 0.96 -11.28
CA TRP A 147 -7.65 0.64 -12.49
C TRP A 147 -7.19 -0.81 -12.48
N GLY A 148 -6.75 -1.27 -11.32
CA GLY A 148 -6.33 -2.65 -11.15
C GLY A 148 -7.48 -3.63 -11.36
N ASP A 149 -8.65 -3.31 -10.84
CA ASP A 149 -9.83 -4.13 -11.05
C ASP A 149 -10.16 -4.25 -12.53
N TYR A 150 -10.11 -3.12 -13.21
CA TYR A 150 -10.37 -3.11 -14.65
C TYR A 150 -9.32 -3.94 -15.39
N THR A 151 -8.07 -3.79 -15.01
CA THR A 151 -6.99 -4.53 -15.66
C THR A 151 -7.14 -6.03 -15.46
N ILE A 152 -7.51 -6.44 -14.25
CA ILE A 152 -7.71 -7.86 -13.95
C ILE A 152 -8.88 -8.41 -14.75
N ALA A 153 -9.97 -7.67 -14.79
CA ALA A 153 -11.14 -8.07 -15.57
C ALA A 153 -10.78 -8.17 -17.05
N SER A 154 -10.05 -7.20 -17.57
CA SER A 154 -9.61 -7.20 -18.97
C SER A 154 -8.69 -8.37 -19.23
N ALA A 155 -7.81 -8.70 -18.31
CA ALA A 155 -6.92 -9.83 -18.45
C ALA A 155 -7.69 -11.15 -18.51
N LYS A 156 -8.72 -11.28 -17.70
CA LYS A 156 -9.58 -12.45 -17.76
C LYS A 156 -10.28 -12.55 -19.09
N GLN A 157 -10.80 -11.45 -19.54
CA GLN A 157 -11.42 -11.42 -20.85
C GLN A 157 -10.43 -11.77 -21.92
N LYS A 158 -9.23 -11.26 -21.84
CA LYS A 158 -8.18 -11.59 -22.80
C LYS A 158 -7.83 -13.06 -22.75
N THR A 159 -7.83 -13.64 -21.58
CA THR A 159 -7.57 -15.05 -21.45
C THR A 159 -8.69 -15.86 -22.07
N GLU A 160 -9.90 -15.42 -21.88
CA GLU A 160 -11.07 -16.12 -22.38
C GLU A 160 -11.49 -15.67 -23.77
N ILE A 161 -11.21 -14.43 -24.10
CA ILE A 161 -11.58 -13.90 -25.38
C ILE A 161 -10.38 -13.58 -26.17
N ARG A 162 -9.37 -13.01 -25.52
CA ARG A 162 -8.35 -12.50 -26.28
C ARG A 162 -7.34 -13.48 -26.42
N TYR A 163 -7.10 -14.15 -25.45
CA TYR A 163 -6.36 -15.26 -25.72
C TYR A 163 -7.25 -16.21 -26.37
N GLN A 164 -8.35 -15.74 -26.47
CA GLN A 164 -9.25 -16.15 -27.34
C GLN A 164 -9.27 -15.16 -28.38
N GLY A 165 -8.39 -14.30 -28.45
CA GLY A 165 -8.40 -13.37 -29.43
C GLY A 165 -8.72 -12.02 -28.88
N GLY A 166 -9.13 -12.00 -27.70
CA GLY A 166 -9.69 -10.81 -27.20
C GLY A 166 -8.74 -9.75 -27.00
N ILE A 167 -9.06 -8.87 -26.73
CA ILE A 167 -8.44 -8.05 -26.51
C ILE A 167 -8.87 -7.38 -25.81
N ILE A 168 -8.90 -6.88 -25.60
CA ILE A 168 -9.40 -6.07 -24.82
C ILE A 168 -8.86 -4.96 -24.68
#